data_940da19cd5d80170e4c8ab1bd39417a5
#
_entry.id   940da19cd5d80170e4c8ab1bd39417a5
#
_cell.length_a   1.000
_cell.length_b   1.000
_cell.length_c   1.000
_cell.angle_alpha   90.00
_cell.angle_beta   90.00
_cell.angle_gamma   90.00
#
_symmetry.space_group_name_H-M   'P 1'
#
loop_
_entity.id
_entity.type
_entity.pdbx_description
1 polymer ?
#
loop_
_entity_poly.entity_id
_entity_poly.type
_entity_poly.pdbx_seq_one_letter_code
_entity_poly.pdbx_strand_id
1 'polypeptide(L)'
;RVSWLEAARDAGWWQKVAGTLLVPVLAIHVCVNRLVPMQDSMPIMQLSPSELDMSHVSVGFARHPMIMWGIYTSLCVAGAAHIMGGGAKIARRRGMQTRISYGVLAGVGLAGMLLLGTYTIAKNGATGVSSLMQERIMACYREVWPYSVLRS
;
A
#
# COMPACT_ATOMS: atom_id res chain seq x y z
N ARG A 1 -13.32 -6.66 32.08
CA ARG A 1 -12.88 -5.64 31.09
C ARG A 1 -11.40 -5.85 30.87
N VAL A 2 -11.00 -6.37 29.72
CA VAL A 2 -9.59 -6.48 29.34
C VAL A 2 -9.07 -5.05 29.17
N SER A 3 -7.96 -4.71 29.85
CA SER A 3 -7.36 -3.39 29.71
C SER A 3 -6.81 -3.20 28.29
N TRP A 4 -6.84 -1.97 27.76
CA TRP A 4 -6.26 -1.67 26.44
C TRP A 4 -4.79 -2.09 26.34
N LEU A 5 -4.07 -2.08 27.45
CA LEU A 5 -2.66 -2.51 27.53
C LEU A 5 -2.51 -4.03 27.37
N GLU A 6 -3.47 -4.82 27.87
CA GLU A 6 -3.49 -6.28 27.67
C GLU A 6 -3.86 -6.62 26.22
N ALA A 7 -4.86 -5.94 25.64
CA ALA A 7 -5.22 -6.09 24.25
C ALA A 7 -4.05 -5.72 23.31
N ALA A 8 -3.31 -4.64 23.60
CA ALA A 8 -2.16 -4.21 22.82
C ALA A 8 -0.98 -5.22 22.86
N ARG A 9 -0.93 -6.12 23.83
CA ARG A 9 0.06 -7.22 23.92
C ARG A 9 -0.36 -8.46 23.13
N ASP A 10 -1.61 -8.53 22.71
CA ASP A 10 -2.11 -9.70 21.95
C ASP A 10 -1.78 -9.53 20.45
N ALA A 11 -0.93 -10.42 19.91
CA ALA A 11 -0.63 -10.51 18.49
C ALA A 11 -1.88 -10.73 17.62
N GLY A 12 -2.94 -11.30 18.19
CA GLY A 12 -4.23 -11.50 17.54
C GLY A 12 -4.99 -10.19 17.33
N TRP A 13 -4.91 -9.29 18.28
CA TRP A 13 -5.50 -7.96 18.19
C TRP A 13 -4.83 -7.13 17.08
N TRP A 14 -3.49 -7.07 17.06
CA TRP A 14 -2.74 -6.36 16.03
C TRP A 14 -3.02 -6.88 14.62
N GLN A 15 -3.14 -8.21 14.45
CA GLN A 15 -3.50 -8.79 13.17
C GLN A 15 -4.89 -8.34 12.69
N LYS A 16 -5.87 -8.27 13.60
CA LYS A 16 -7.23 -7.80 13.27
C LYS A 16 -7.20 -6.33 12.88
N VAL A 17 -6.56 -5.47 13.67
CA VAL A 17 -6.44 -4.03 13.40
C VAL A 17 -5.74 -3.81 12.05
N ALA A 18 -4.60 -4.46 11.84
CA ALA A 18 -3.86 -4.36 10.58
C ALA A 18 -4.70 -4.83 9.38
N GLY A 19 -5.42 -5.95 9.51
CA GLY A 19 -6.33 -6.45 8.46
C GLY A 19 -7.46 -5.47 8.16
N THR A 20 -8.07 -4.88 9.18
CA THR A 20 -9.14 -3.88 9.00
C THR A 20 -8.63 -2.62 8.29
N LEU A 21 -7.42 -2.16 8.64
CA LEU A 21 -6.80 -1.00 7.99
C LEU A 21 -6.39 -1.29 6.54
N LEU A 22 -5.99 -2.53 6.25
CA LEU A 22 -5.61 -2.92 4.88
C LEU A 22 -6.78 -2.83 3.90
N VAL A 23 -8.01 -3.14 4.31
CA VAL A 23 -9.15 -3.18 3.39
C VAL A 23 -9.35 -1.86 2.64
N PRO A 24 -9.53 -0.70 3.30
CA PRO A 24 -9.73 0.55 2.57
C PRO A 24 -8.49 0.99 1.79
N VAL A 25 -7.29 0.81 2.35
CA VAL A 25 -6.05 1.24 1.68
C VAL A 25 -5.76 0.37 0.46
N LEU A 26 -6.00 -0.94 0.55
CA LEU A 26 -5.88 -1.86 -0.57
C LEU A 26 -6.93 -1.58 -1.65
N ALA A 27 -8.17 -1.25 -1.24
CA ALA A 27 -9.21 -0.86 -2.18
C ALA A 27 -8.80 0.38 -2.99
N ILE A 28 -8.29 1.43 -2.35
CA ILE A 28 -7.76 2.62 -3.03
C ILE A 28 -6.62 2.23 -3.97
N HIS A 29 -5.67 1.42 -3.50
CA HIS A 29 -4.54 0.96 -4.30
C HIS A 29 -4.98 0.19 -5.55
N VAL A 30 -5.93 -0.74 -5.41
CA VAL A 30 -6.47 -1.52 -6.54
C VAL A 30 -7.25 -0.61 -7.50
N CYS A 31 -8.09 0.30 -6.98
CA CYS A 31 -8.83 1.24 -7.82
C CYS A 31 -7.88 2.06 -8.70
N VAL A 32 -6.88 2.71 -8.11
CA VAL A 32 -5.95 3.58 -8.86
C VAL A 32 -5.07 2.80 -9.84
N ASN A 33 -4.60 1.62 -9.43
CA ASN A 33 -3.59 0.89 -10.21
C ASN A 33 -4.16 -0.19 -11.13
N ARG A 34 -5.47 -0.48 -11.06
CA ARG A 34 -6.08 -1.54 -11.86
C ARG A 34 -7.44 -1.17 -12.43
N LEU A 35 -8.41 -0.75 -11.60
CA LEU A 35 -9.79 -0.59 -12.04
C LEU A 35 -9.98 0.67 -12.89
N VAL A 36 -9.50 1.82 -12.41
CA VAL A 36 -9.64 3.09 -13.15
C VAL A 36 -8.82 3.10 -14.44
N PRO A 37 -7.57 2.61 -14.49
CA PRO A 37 -6.82 2.50 -15.74
C PRO A 37 -7.49 1.69 -16.84
N MET A 38 -8.39 0.76 -16.49
CA MET A 38 -9.14 -0.04 -17.47
C MET A 38 -10.32 0.70 -18.11
N GLN A 39 -10.64 1.91 -17.65
CA GLN A 39 -11.76 2.69 -18.19
C GLN A 39 -11.45 3.20 -19.60
N ASP A 40 -12.42 3.06 -20.50
CA ASP A 40 -12.36 3.57 -21.89
C ASP A 40 -12.87 5.02 -21.97
N SER A 41 -12.56 5.85 -20.99
CA SER A 41 -12.94 7.25 -20.92
C SER A 41 -11.76 8.18 -21.21
N MET A 42 -12.04 9.30 -21.88
CA MET A 42 -11.03 10.35 -22.08
C MET A 42 -10.73 11.03 -20.73
N PRO A 43 -9.46 11.31 -20.43
CA PRO A 43 -8.24 11.08 -21.21
C PRO A 43 -7.55 9.75 -20.88
N ILE A 44 -8.13 8.86 -20.08
CA ILE A 44 -7.51 7.58 -19.64
C ILE A 44 -7.25 6.67 -20.84
N MET A 45 -8.25 6.47 -21.71
CA MET A 45 -8.16 5.71 -22.93
C MET A 45 -7.65 4.27 -22.74
N GLN A 46 -8.14 3.58 -21.72
CA GLN A 46 -7.83 2.19 -21.40
C GLN A 46 -6.33 1.87 -21.42
N LEU A 47 -5.64 2.20 -20.33
CA LEU A 47 -4.22 1.86 -20.17
C LEU A 47 -4.02 0.35 -20.17
N SER A 48 -3.18 -0.15 -21.07
CA SER A 48 -2.84 -1.57 -21.14
C SER A 48 -1.98 -2.00 -19.93
N PRO A 49 -1.95 -3.28 -19.56
CA PRO A 49 -1.09 -3.76 -18.46
C PRO A 49 0.40 -3.45 -18.67
N SER A 50 0.87 -3.34 -19.91
CA SER A 50 2.25 -2.98 -20.24
C SER A 50 2.55 -1.48 -20.06
N GLU A 51 1.53 -0.63 -20.05
CA GLU A 51 1.64 0.80 -19.75
C GLU A 51 1.56 1.10 -18.24
N LEU A 52 1.08 0.12 -17.43
CA LEU A 52 0.98 0.21 -15.97
C LEU A 52 2.26 -0.31 -15.31
N ASP A 53 3.38 0.27 -15.67
CA ASP A 53 4.69 -0.01 -15.10
C ASP A 53 4.99 0.84 -13.85
N MET A 54 6.25 0.84 -13.43
CA MET A 54 6.70 1.65 -12.29
C MET A 54 6.51 3.15 -12.48
N SER A 55 6.42 3.63 -13.74
CA SER A 55 6.19 5.05 -14.02
C SER A 55 4.83 5.54 -13.55
N HIS A 56 3.79 4.68 -13.60
CA HIS A 56 2.47 4.99 -13.07
C HIS A 56 2.55 5.41 -11.59
N VAL A 57 3.25 4.61 -10.78
CA VAL A 57 3.44 4.89 -9.35
C VAL A 57 4.36 6.10 -9.13
N SER A 58 5.46 6.21 -9.90
CA SER A 58 6.41 7.31 -9.78
C SER A 58 5.78 8.66 -10.10
N VAL A 59 4.92 8.75 -11.12
CA VAL A 59 4.14 9.97 -11.43
C VAL A 59 3.22 10.33 -10.26
N GLY A 60 2.56 9.34 -9.66
CA GLY A 60 1.74 9.55 -8.45
C GLY A 60 2.56 10.17 -7.31
N PHE A 61 3.75 9.64 -7.02
CA PHE A 61 4.65 10.21 -5.99
C PHE A 61 5.10 11.63 -6.32
N ALA A 62 5.41 11.92 -7.58
CA ALA A 62 5.82 13.25 -8.01
C ALA A 62 4.70 14.30 -7.86
N ARG A 63 3.45 13.92 -8.08
CA ARG A 63 2.31 14.84 -8.09
C ARG A 63 1.54 14.90 -6.76
N HIS A 64 1.46 13.79 -6.01
CA HIS A 64 0.72 13.68 -4.76
C HIS A 64 1.57 13.03 -3.65
N PRO A 65 2.76 13.57 -3.30
CA PRO A 65 3.70 12.89 -2.41
C PRO A 65 3.09 12.53 -1.06
N MET A 66 2.35 13.43 -0.43
CA MET A 66 1.76 13.18 0.90
C MET A 66 0.78 12.02 0.90
N ILE A 67 -0.13 11.97 -0.08
CA ILE A 67 -1.12 10.89 -0.19
C ILE A 67 -0.42 9.57 -0.54
N MET A 68 0.49 9.59 -1.50
CA MET A 68 1.23 8.41 -1.92
C MET A 68 2.04 7.81 -0.76
N TRP A 69 2.80 8.63 -0.03
CA TRP A 69 3.51 8.16 1.16
C TRP A 69 2.55 7.62 2.23
N GLY A 70 1.43 8.27 2.46
CA GLY A 70 0.41 7.80 3.40
C GLY A 70 -0.12 6.42 3.03
N ILE A 71 -0.56 6.22 1.78
CA ILE A 71 -1.11 4.96 1.28
C ILE A 71 -0.05 3.85 1.28
N TYR A 72 1.12 4.08 0.68
CA TYR A 72 2.14 3.05 0.55
C TYR A 72 2.79 2.68 1.88
N THR A 73 3.01 3.64 2.79
CA THR A 73 3.47 3.34 4.16
C THR A 73 2.44 2.50 4.90
N SER A 74 1.15 2.86 4.79
CA SER A 74 0.07 2.08 5.42
C SER A 74 0.01 0.66 4.86
N LEU A 75 0.12 0.47 3.54
CA LEU A 75 0.17 -0.85 2.91
C LEU A 75 1.36 -1.67 3.41
N CYS A 76 2.56 -1.09 3.45
CA CYS A 76 3.78 -1.77 3.88
C CYS A 76 3.70 -2.18 5.36
N VAL A 77 3.34 -1.26 6.24
CA VAL A 77 3.32 -1.50 7.70
C VAL A 77 2.17 -2.42 8.09
N ALA A 78 0.94 -2.11 7.64
CA ALA A 78 -0.22 -2.94 7.97
C ALA A 78 -0.13 -4.32 7.29
N GLY A 79 0.40 -4.40 6.06
CA GLY A 79 0.65 -5.65 5.36
C GLY A 79 1.64 -6.55 6.11
N ALA A 80 2.79 -6.00 6.50
CA ALA A 80 3.78 -6.72 7.28
C ALA A 80 3.22 -7.19 8.64
N ALA A 81 2.51 -6.32 9.36
CA ALA A 81 1.88 -6.67 10.64
C ALA A 81 0.82 -7.78 10.48
N HIS A 82 0.00 -7.70 9.43
CA HIS A 82 -1.03 -8.71 9.15
C HIS A 82 -0.43 -10.07 8.81
N ILE A 83 0.57 -10.11 7.93
CA ILE A 83 1.28 -11.34 7.51
C ILE A 83 1.97 -11.97 8.72
N MET A 84 2.73 -11.20 9.48
CA MET A 84 3.47 -11.72 10.63
C MET A 84 2.55 -12.19 11.76
N GLY A 85 1.48 -11.44 12.04
CA GLY A 85 0.46 -11.84 13.01
C GLY A 85 -0.27 -13.13 12.61
N GLY A 86 -0.60 -13.28 11.33
CA GLY A 86 -1.18 -14.50 10.76
C GLY A 86 -0.24 -15.69 10.85
N GLY A 87 1.02 -15.50 10.43
CA GLY A 87 2.08 -16.52 10.50
C GLY A 87 2.32 -17.00 11.93
N ALA A 88 2.39 -16.10 12.90
CA ALA A 88 2.54 -16.44 14.30
C ALA A 88 1.37 -17.30 14.84
N LYS A 89 0.13 -17.02 14.41
CA LYS A 89 -1.02 -17.85 14.78
C LYS A 89 -0.94 -19.27 14.21
N ILE A 90 -0.58 -19.39 12.93
CA ILE A 90 -0.40 -20.68 12.26
C ILE A 90 0.70 -21.50 12.94
N ALA A 91 1.85 -20.86 13.22
CA ALA A 91 2.96 -21.50 13.90
C ALA A 91 2.56 -22.05 15.29
N ARG A 92 1.84 -21.25 16.10
CA ARG A 92 1.33 -21.69 17.41
C ARG A 92 0.38 -22.88 17.30
N ARG A 93 -0.53 -22.87 16.30
CA ARG A 93 -1.44 -24.00 16.08
C ARG A 93 -0.72 -25.31 15.72
N ARG A 94 0.47 -25.21 15.15
CA ARG A 94 1.35 -26.35 14.84
C ARG A 94 2.29 -26.73 15.98
N GLY A 95 2.09 -26.16 17.19
CA GLY A 95 2.93 -26.45 18.37
C GLY A 95 4.30 -25.79 18.35
N MET A 96 4.57 -24.92 17.39
CA MET A 96 5.84 -24.19 17.32
C MET A 96 5.86 -23.05 18.35
N GLN A 97 6.84 -23.09 19.26
CA GLN A 97 7.09 -21.98 20.19
C GLN A 97 7.81 -20.84 19.46
N THR A 98 7.07 -19.87 18.93
CA THR A 98 7.66 -18.64 18.38
C THR A 98 7.81 -17.60 19.47
N ARG A 99 9.04 -17.15 19.72
CA ARG A 99 9.26 -15.98 20.58
C ARG A 99 8.68 -14.74 19.89
N ILE A 100 7.88 -13.97 20.60
CA ILE A 100 7.24 -12.73 20.10
C ILE A 100 8.27 -11.79 19.48
N SER A 101 9.47 -11.71 20.08
CA SER A 101 10.57 -10.89 19.58
C SER A 101 11.00 -11.19 18.14
N TYR A 102 11.05 -12.45 17.75
CA TYR A 102 11.40 -12.81 16.35
C TYR A 102 10.30 -12.43 15.36
N GLY A 103 9.05 -12.57 15.75
CA GLY A 103 7.93 -12.14 14.91
C GLY A 103 7.91 -10.62 14.68
N VAL A 104 8.18 -9.85 15.73
CA VAL A 104 8.27 -8.38 15.65
C VAL A 104 9.47 -7.98 14.78
N LEU A 105 10.64 -8.56 15.01
CA LEU A 105 11.84 -8.24 14.24
C LEU A 105 11.67 -8.56 12.76
N ALA A 106 11.10 -9.72 12.42
CA ALA A 106 10.81 -10.09 11.05
C ALA A 106 9.77 -9.16 10.42
N GLY A 107 8.75 -8.73 11.17
CA GLY A 107 7.76 -7.77 10.71
C GLY A 107 8.35 -6.40 10.40
N VAL A 108 9.21 -5.89 11.28
CA VAL A 108 9.94 -4.62 11.08
C VAL A 108 10.87 -4.73 9.87
N GLY A 109 11.60 -5.84 9.74
CA GLY A 109 12.47 -6.10 8.59
C GLY A 109 11.69 -6.13 7.27
N LEU A 110 10.56 -6.83 7.23
CA LEU A 110 9.69 -6.90 6.06
C LEU A 110 9.13 -5.51 5.70
N ALA A 111 8.60 -4.77 6.67
CA ALA A 111 8.11 -3.42 6.45
C ALA A 111 9.21 -2.49 5.94
N GLY A 112 10.41 -2.56 6.51
CA GLY A 112 11.58 -1.79 6.08
C GLY A 112 11.98 -2.09 4.63
N MET A 113 12.03 -3.36 4.24
CA MET A 113 12.33 -3.76 2.86
C MET A 113 11.28 -3.25 1.87
N LEU A 114 10.00 -3.34 2.20
CA LEU A 114 8.90 -2.84 1.37
C LEU A 114 8.95 -1.31 1.24
N LEU A 115 9.24 -0.59 2.33
CA LEU A 115 9.40 0.86 2.33
C LEU A 115 10.63 1.31 1.52
N LEU A 116 11.73 0.57 1.59
CA LEU A 116 12.92 0.83 0.78
C LEU A 116 12.61 0.67 -0.72
N GLY A 117 11.88 -0.37 -1.10
CA GLY A 117 11.39 -0.57 -2.46
C GLY A 117 10.49 0.60 -2.92
N THR A 118 9.56 1.02 -2.06
CA THR A 118 8.69 2.18 -2.32
C THR A 118 9.51 3.47 -2.51
N TYR A 119 10.52 3.69 -1.66
CA TYR A 119 11.41 4.85 -1.76
C TYR A 119 12.19 4.87 -3.07
N THR A 120 12.70 3.73 -3.53
CA THR A 120 13.41 3.66 -4.82
C THR A 120 12.51 4.02 -5.99
N ILE A 121 11.25 3.58 -5.98
CA ILE A 121 10.26 3.96 -7.00
C ILE A 121 9.97 5.47 -6.93
N ALA A 122 9.72 6.00 -5.74
CA ALA A 122 9.43 7.41 -5.53
C ALA A 122 10.59 8.32 -5.97
N LYS A 123 11.83 7.91 -5.70
CA LYS A 123 13.05 8.67 -6.06
C LYS A 123 13.27 8.76 -7.57
N ASN A 124 12.91 7.74 -8.33
CA ASN A 124 13.07 7.73 -9.79
C ASN A 124 12.17 8.77 -10.47
N GLY A 125 11.11 9.21 -9.80
CA GLY A 125 10.23 10.28 -10.29
C GLY A 125 9.54 9.94 -11.61
N ALA A 126 9.03 10.97 -12.27
CA ALA A 126 8.34 10.87 -13.56
C ALA A 126 9.29 11.06 -14.76
N THR A 127 10.59 10.80 -14.58
CA THR A 127 11.60 11.01 -15.65
C THR A 127 11.37 10.03 -16.81
N GLY A 128 11.38 10.57 -18.04
CA GLY A 128 11.18 9.75 -19.24
C GLY A 128 9.72 9.47 -19.61
N VAL A 129 8.76 9.89 -18.80
CA VAL A 129 7.33 9.72 -19.10
C VAL A 129 6.86 10.89 -19.96
N SER A 130 6.26 10.59 -21.14
CA SER A 130 5.72 11.63 -22.03
C SER A 130 4.61 12.44 -21.37
N SER A 131 4.41 13.68 -21.79
CA SER A 131 3.36 14.56 -21.25
C SER A 131 1.95 13.94 -21.38
N LEU A 132 1.68 13.33 -22.53
CA LEU A 132 0.41 12.63 -22.77
C LEU A 132 0.20 11.48 -21.78
N MET A 133 1.23 10.65 -21.55
CA MET A 133 1.13 9.54 -20.60
C MET A 133 0.96 10.04 -19.16
N GLN A 134 1.66 11.13 -18.78
CA GLN A 134 1.45 11.76 -17.46
C GLN A 134 0.01 12.25 -17.29
N GLU A 135 -0.60 12.82 -18.32
CA GLU A 135 -1.99 13.28 -18.28
C GLU A 135 -2.95 12.11 -18.09
N ARG A 136 -2.78 11.01 -18.83
CA ARG A 136 -3.58 9.78 -18.69
C ARG A 136 -3.46 9.19 -17.28
N ILE A 137 -2.23 9.08 -16.76
CA ILE A 137 -1.97 8.61 -15.40
C ILE A 137 -2.62 9.52 -14.37
N MET A 138 -2.49 10.83 -14.51
CA MET A 138 -3.08 11.80 -13.58
C MET A 138 -4.61 11.76 -13.60
N ALA A 139 -5.22 11.48 -14.76
CA ALA A 139 -6.64 11.25 -14.82
C ALA A 139 -7.08 10.06 -13.97
N CYS A 140 -6.33 8.95 -13.98
CA CYS A 140 -6.62 7.81 -13.11
C CYS A 140 -6.61 8.19 -11.61
N TYR A 141 -5.66 9.01 -11.18
CA TYR A 141 -5.62 9.47 -9.78
C TYR A 141 -6.81 10.37 -9.44
N ARG A 142 -7.22 11.27 -10.34
CA ARG A 142 -8.32 12.22 -10.11
C ARG A 142 -9.68 11.56 -9.90
N GLU A 143 -9.88 10.35 -10.43
CA GLU A 143 -11.13 9.58 -10.27
C GLU A 143 -11.26 8.90 -8.91
N VAL A 144 -10.19 8.81 -8.12
CA VAL A 144 -10.18 8.05 -6.87
C VAL A 144 -9.99 8.95 -5.65
N TRP A 145 -10.87 8.84 -4.66
CA TRP A 145 -10.61 9.42 -3.35
C TRP A 145 -9.38 8.75 -2.70
N PRO A 146 -8.48 9.46 -2.03
CA PRO A 146 -8.50 10.89 -1.65
C PRO A 146 -7.89 11.86 -2.68
N TYR A 147 -7.38 11.38 -3.80
CA TYR A 147 -6.71 12.23 -4.80
C TYR A 147 -7.69 13.22 -5.46
N SER A 148 -8.97 12.82 -5.62
CA SER A 148 -10.01 13.65 -6.23
C SER A 148 -10.30 14.94 -5.47
N VAL A 149 -9.98 15.00 -4.17
CA VAL A 149 -10.20 16.18 -3.31
C VAL A 149 -9.16 17.28 -3.58
N LEU A 150 -8.01 16.93 -4.12
CA LEU A 150 -6.91 17.85 -4.41
C LEU A 150 -7.02 18.50 -5.81
N ARG A 151 -8.25 18.67 -6.31
CA ARG A 151 -8.49 19.43 -7.53
C ARG A 151 -8.19 20.92 -7.30
N SER A 152 -6.95 21.29 -7.45
CA SER A 152 -6.51 22.69 -7.58
C SER A 152 -5.69 22.87 -8.85
#